data_74e8f56992ed2f850e903e9900f6c61f
#
_entry.id   74e8f56992ed2f850e903e9900f6c61f
#
_cell.length_a   1.000
_cell.length_b   1.000
_cell.length_c   1.000
_cell.angle_alpha   90.00
_cell.angle_beta   90.00
_cell.angle_gamma   90.00
#
_symmetry.space_group_name_H-M   'P 1'
#
loop_
_entity.id
_entity.type
_entity.pdbx_description
1 polymer ?
#
loop_
_entity_poly.entity_id
_entity_poly.type
_entity_poly.pdbx_seq_one_letter_code
_entity_poly.pdbx_strand_id
1 'polypeptide(L)'
;MYLLDTCILIDLIRGRSSVQNSLSKFGLHNCCTAETCIAELYVGAYKTQSKLQFQQIEWLESKLTALPLSGSLRTYAQIRALLEQKGMRIEDTDLFIAAVALDHDLTLVTHNTRHFARIPGLRVEDW
;
A
#
# COMPACT_ATOMS: atom_id res chain seq x y z
N MET A 1 2.40 13.50 -1.77
CA MET A 1 1.52 12.42 -2.27
C MET A 1 1.78 11.15 -1.47
N TYR A 2 0.75 10.39 -1.24
CA TYR A 2 0.75 9.25 -0.32
C TYR A 2 0.28 7.98 -1.04
N LEU A 3 0.98 6.87 -0.81
CA LEU A 3 0.52 5.55 -1.21
C LEU A 3 -0.02 4.81 0.01
N LEU A 4 -1.29 4.44 -0.02
CA LEU A 4 -1.96 3.78 1.10
C LEU A 4 -1.79 2.26 0.98
N ASP A 5 -1.20 1.65 2.01
CA ASP A 5 -1.04 0.20 2.11
C ASP A 5 -2.38 -0.48 2.44
N THR A 6 -2.46 -1.78 2.22
CA THR A 6 -3.66 -2.60 2.43
C THR A 6 -4.28 -2.40 3.83
N CYS A 7 -3.46 -2.38 4.89
CA CYS A 7 -3.95 -2.18 6.26
C CYS A 7 -4.63 -0.81 6.44
N ILE A 8 -4.13 0.22 5.79
CA ILE A 8 -4.73 1.57 5.81
C ILE A 8 -6.05 1.59 5.03
N LEU A 9 -6.11 0.91 3.89
CA LEU A 9 -7.34 0.77 3.10
C LEU A 9 -8.43 0.05 3.89
N ILE A 10 -8.07 -0.99 4.64
CA ILE A 10 -8.99 -1.71 5.53
C ILE A 10 -9.53 -0.78 6.62
N ASP A 11 -8.66 0.01 7.25
CA ASP A 11 -9.06 0.97 8.28
C ASP A 11 -9.96 2.07 7.71
N LEU A 12 -9.68 2.51 6.50
CA LEU A 12 -10.54 3.48 5.80
C LEU A 12 -11.94 2.90 5.57
N ILE A 13 -12.04 1.68 5.09
CA ILE A 13 -13.32 0.99 4.88
C ILE A 13 -14.09 0.82 6.20
N ARG A 14 -13.37 0.49 7.28
CA ARG A 14 -13.96 0.30 8.61
C ARG A 14 -14.29 1.61 9.33
N GLY A 15 -13.94 2.76 8.75
CA GLY A 15 -14.21 4.06 9.33
C GLY A 15 -13.36 4.40 10.55
N ARG A 16 -12.13 3.89 10.65
CA ARG A 16 -11.21 4.22 11.74
C ARG A 16 -10.93 5.72 11.78
N SER A 17 -11.13 6.32 12.95
CA SER A 17 -11.03 7.76 13.14
C SER A 17 -9.64 8.31 12.85
N SER A 18 -8.57 7.60 13.21
CA SER A 18 -7.19 8.05 12.95
C SER A 18 -6.90 8.21 11.46
N VAL A 19 -7.30 7.24 10.64
CA VAL A 19 -7.15 7.30 9.18
C VAL A 19 -8.04 8.39 8.58
N GLN A 20 -9.28 8.49 9.03
CA GLN A 20 -10.21 9.54 8.56
C GLN A 20 -9.71 10.94 8.90
N ASN A 21 -9.13 11.14 10.09
CA ASN A 21 -8.55 12.42 10.50
C ASN A 21 -7.36 12.79 9.59
N SER A 22 -6.49 11.84 9.30
CA SER A 22 -5.35 12.06 8.40
C SER A 22 -5.82 12.37 6.97
N LEU A 23 -6.83 11.65 6.46
CA LEU A 23 -7.42 11.95 5.15
C LEU A 23 -8.08 13.32 5.11
N SER A 24 -8.73 13.75 6.18
CA SER A 24 -9.29 15.10 6.27
C SER A 24 -8.21 16.18 6.24
N LYS A 25 -7.05 15.90 6.83
CA LYS A 25 -5.91 16.81 6.86
C LYS A 25 -5.17 16.87 5.52
N PHE A 26 -4.88 15.73 4.92
CA PHE A 26 -4.03 15.65 3.73
C PHE A 26 -4.80 15.61 2.41
N GLY A 27 -6.05 15.19 2.44
CA GLY A 27 -6.93 15.09 1.28
C GLY A 27 -6.81 13.76 0.53
N LEU A 28 -7.94 13.16 0.23
CA LEU A 28 -8.00 11.89 -0.53
C LEU A 28 -7.40 12.04 -1.93
N HIS A 29 -7.51 13.23 -2.53
CA HIS A 29 -6.97 13.54 -3.85
C HIS A 29 -5.42 13.48 -3.89
N ASN A 30 -4.76 13.54 -2.74
CA ASN A 30 -3.30 13.38 -2.61
C ASN A 30 -2.90 11.93 -2.32
N CYS A 31 -3.84 11.01 -2.35
CA CYS A 31 -3.62 9.60 -2.05
C CYS A 31 -3.84 8.73 -3.28
N CYS A 32 -3.07 7.66 -3.34
CA CYS A 32 -3.22 6.57 -4.29
C CYS A 32 -2.97 5.25 -3.56
N THR A 33 -3.06 4.15 -4.26
CA THR A 33 -2.68 2.83 -3.76
C THR A 33 -1.93 2.05 -4.84
N ALA A 34 -1.54 0.83 -4.57
CA ALA A 34 -0.95 -0.07 -5.56
C ALA A 34 -1.96 -1.14 -5.97
N GLU A 35 -1.86 -1.63 -7.21
CA GLU A 35 -2.70 -2.73 -7.69
C GLU A 35 -2.58 -3.97 -6.79
N THR A 36 -1.40 -4.22 -6.24
CA THR A 36 -1.16 -5.31 -5.30
C THR A 36 -1.99 -5.17 -4.02
N CYS A 37 -2.19 -3.94 -3.53
CA CYS A 37 -3.05 -3.69 -2.37
C CYS A 37 -4.51 -4.00 -2.67
N ILE A 38 -4.99 -3.58 -3.83
CA ILE A 38 -6.35 -3.90 -4.28
C ILE A 38 -6.52 -5.42 -4.44
N ALA A 39 -5.54 -6.09 -5.03
CA ALA A 39 -5.55 -7.56 -5.17
C ALA A 39 -5.66 -8.26 -3.81
N GLU A 40 -4.90 -7.81 -2.81
CA GLU A 40 -4.98 -8.36 -1.44
C GLU A 40 -6.36 -8.19 -0.81
N LEU A 41 -7.00 -7.04 -1.02
CA LEU A 41 -8.37 -6.80 -0.56
C LEU A 41 -9.36 -7.78 -1.21
N TYR A 42 -9.22 -8.02 -2.51
CA TYR A 42 -10.06 -9.00 -3.21
C TYR A 42 -9.84 -10.42 -2.71
N VAL A 43 -8.60 -10.80 -2.38
CA VAL A 43 -8.33 -12.11 -1.75
C VAL A 43 -9.18 -12.27 -0.48
N GLY A 44 -9.20 -11.25 0.39
CA GLY A 44 -10.02 -11.26 1.60
C GLY A 44 -11.52 -11.38 1.28
N ALA A 45 -12.01 -10.63 0.31
CA ALA A 45 -13.41 -10.66 -0.11
C ALA A 45 -13.83 -12.03 -0.65
N TYR A 46 -12.99 -12.67 -1.46
CA TYR A 46 -13.26 -14.02 -1.98
C TYR A 46 -13.24 -15.08 -0.88
N LYS A 47 -12.35 -14.96 0.10
CA LYS A 47 -12.30 -15.89 1.25
C LYS A 47 -13.56 -15.83 2.10
N THR A 48 -14.11 -14.65 2.32
CA THR A 48 -15.32 -14.44 3.12
C THR A 48 -16.61 -14.51 2.31
N GLN A 49 -16.54 -14.39 0.98
CA GLN A 49 -17.67 -14.30 0.05
C GLN A 49 -18.66 -13.19 0.43
N SER A 50 -18.16 -12.11 1.00
CA SER A 50 -18.96 -10.98 1.48
C SER A 50 -19.27 -10.00 0.34
N LYS A 51 -20.54 -9.87 -0.02
CA LYS A 51 -20.99 -8.87 -1.00
C LYS A 51 -20.63 -7.45 -0.58
N LEU A 52 -20.71 -7.16 0.73
CA LEU A 52 -20.36 -5.85 1.27
C LEU A 52 -18.87 -5.52 1.01
N GLN A 53 -17.98 -6.48 1.22
CA GLN A 53 -16.55 -6.26 0.98
C GLN A 53 -16.26 -5.98 -0.49
N PHE A 54 -16.89 -6.69 -1.42
CA PHE A 54 -16.75 -6.40 -2.85
C PHE A 54 -17.20 -4.98 -3.18
N GLN A 55 -18.33 -4.54 -2.66
CA GLN A 55 -18.84 -3.18 -2.87
C GLN A 55 -17.89 -2.13 -2.31
N GLN A 56 -17.31 -2.36 -1.13
CA GLN A 56 -16.35 -1.46 -0.50
C GLN A 56 -15.06 -1.35 -1.32
N ILE A 57 -14.56 -2.45 -1.87
CA ILE A 57 -13.37 -2.45 -2.73
C ILE A 57 -13.65 -1.70 -4.04
N GLU A 58 -14.78 -1.94 -4.65
CA GLU A 58 -15.21 -1.20 -5.86
C GLU A 58 -15.31 0.31 -5.60
N TRP A 59 -15.80 0.69 -4.41
CA TRP A 59 -15.81 2.09 -4.00
C TRP A 59 -14.40 2.66 -3.89
N LEU A 60 -13.45 1.94 -3.28
CA LEU A 60 -12.05 2.36 -3.22
C LEU A 60 -11.46 2.55 -4.61
N GLU A 61 -11.70 1.61 -5.53
CA GLU A 61 -11.23 1.70 -6.91
C GLU A 61 -11.82 2.91 -7.64
N SER A 62 -13.03 3.34 -7.29
CA SER A 62 -13.64 4.54 -7.86
C SER A 62 -13.03 5.84 -7.31
N LYS A 63 -12.37 5.80 -6.16
CA LYS A 63 -11.83 6.98 -5.46
C LYS A 63 -10.33 7.12 -5.52
N LEU A 64 -9.61 6.02 -5.62
CA LEU A 64 -8.16 5.98 -5.59
C LEU A 64 -7.61 5.43 -6.89
N THR A 65 -6.56 6.04 -7.40
CA THR A 65 -5.79 5.44 -8.49
C THR A 65 -4.97 4.28 -7.93
N ALA A 66 -5.10 3.10 -8.55
CA ALA A 66 -4.28 1.95 -8.25
C ALA A 66 -3.08 1.92 -9.22
N LEU A 67 -1.88 2.16 -8.72
CA LEU A 67 -0.68 2.21 -9.52
C LEU A 67 -0.23 0.80 -9.92
N PRO A 68 0.13 0.59 -11.20
CA PRO A 68 0.54 -0.72 -11.68
C PRO A 68 1.94 -1.09 -11.19
N LEU A 69 2.19 -2.39 -11.08
CA LEU A 69 3.51 -2.94 -10.76
C LEU A 69 4.47 -2.89 -11.96
N SER A 70 3.95 -2.94 -13.18
CA SER A 70 4.73 -3.16 -14.41
C SER A 70 5.87 -2.16 -14.60
N GLY A 71 5.72 -0.92 -14.16
CA GLY A 71 6.77 0.10 -14.24
C GLY A 71 7.85 0.00 -13.16
N SER A 72 7.69 -0.86 -12.16
CA SER A 72 8.55 -0.91 -10.97
C SER A 72 9.31 -2.23 -10.80
N LEU A 73 9.38 -3.06 -11.86
CA LEU A 73 10.00 -4.38 -11.79
C LEU A 73 11.50 -4.31 -11.47
N ARG A 74 12.22 -3.36 -12.05
CA ARG A 74 13.65 -3.19 -11.79
C ARG A 74 13.91 -2.73 -10.36
N THR A 75 13.15 -1.77 -9.87
CA THR A 75 13.26 -1.27 -8.50
C THR A 75 12.97 -2.38 -7.50
N TYR A 76 11.92 -3.17 -7.74
CA TYR A 76 11.65 -4.37 -6.95
C TYR A 76 12.86 -5.31 -6.90
N ALA A 77 13.43 -5.63 -8.05
CA ALA A 77 14.56 -6.55 -8.12
C ALA A 77 15.81 -6.01 -7.41
N GLN A 78 16.08 -4.71 -7.53
CA GLN A 78 17.21 -4.06 -6.84
C GLN A 78 17.04 -4.10 -5.32
N ILE A 79 15.85 -3.77 -4.81
CA ILE A 79 15.57 -3.79 -3.37
C ILE A 79 15.69 -5.22 -2.84
N ARG A 80 15.10 -6.17 -3.51
CA ARG A 80 15.13 -7.57 -3.11
C ARG A 80 16.57 -8.09 -3.04
N ALA A 81 17.35 -7.86 -4.08
CA ALA A 81 18.75 -8.29 -4.12
C ALA A 81 19.57 -7.67 -2.98
N LEU A 82 19.38 -6.36 -2.73
CA LEU A 82 20.07 -5.66 -1.64
C LEU A 82 19.72 -6.25 -0.27
N LEU A 83 18.44 -6.48 0.00
CA LEU A 83 17.97 -7.01 1.29
C LEU A 83 18.43 -8.46 1.50
N GLU A 84 18.40 -9.29 0.48
CA GLU A 84 18.89 -10.67 0.55
C GLU A 84 20.39 -10.71 0.84
N GLN A 85 21.19 -9.82 0.24
CA GLN A 85 22.61 -9.70 0.53
C GLN A 85 22.90 -9.32 1.97
N LYS A 86 22.02 -8.55 2.60
CA LYS A 86 22.12 -8.15 4.00
C LYS A 86 21.52 -9.15 4.97
N GLY A 87 21.01 -10.28 4.48
CA GLY A 87 20.29 -11.26 5.31
C GLY A 87 18.94 -10.78 5.82
N MET A 88 18.39 -9.74 5.21
CA MET A 88 17.06 -9.22 5.54
C MET A 88 16.06 -9.67 4.48
N ARG A 89 15.01 -10.36 4.92
CA ARG A 89 13.96 -10.81 4.00
C ARG A 89 12.66 -10.07 4.27
N ILE A 90 12.05 -9.58 3.21
CA ILE A 90 10.72 -8.95 3.21
C ILE A 90 9.86 -9.71 2.18
N GLU A 91 8.58 -9.89 2.48
CA GLU A 91 7.67 -10.56 1.56
C GLU A 91 7.55 -9.80 0.23
N ASP A 92 7.36 -10.55 -0.86
CA ASP A 92 7.33 -10.00 -2.21
C ASP A 92 6.24 -8.94 -2.40
N THR A 93 5.05 -9.13 -1.81
CA THR A 93 3.97 -8.14 -1.89
C THR A 93 4.38 -6.80 -1.28
N ASP A 94 5.07 -6.81 -0.15
CA ASP A 94 5.57 -5.58 0.49
C ASP A 94 6.69 -4.94 -0.32
N LEU A 95 7.55 -5.74 -0.93
CA LEU A 95 8.60 -5.24 -1.82
C LEU A 95 8.01 -4.58 -3.07
N PHE A 96 6.94 -5.13 -3.63
CA PHE A 96 6.24 -4.52 -4.76
C PHE A 96 5.64 -3.17 -4.39
N ILE A 97 4.98 -3.08 -3.25
CA ILE A 97 4.40 -1.83 -2.75
C ILE A 97 5.50 -0.77 -2.55
N ALA A 98 6.61 -1.16 -1.93
CA ALA A 98 7.75 -0.28 -1.70
C ALA A 98 8.37 0.21 -3.01
N ALA A 99 8.52 -0.68 -4.00
CA ALA A 99 9.07 -0.34 -5.30
C ALA A 99 8.20 0.70 -6.02
N VAL A 100 6.88 0.52 -6.00
CA VAL A 100 5.94 1.48 -6.58
C VAL A 100 6.04 2.84 -5.87
N ALA A 101 6.09 2.85 -4.55
CA ALA A 101 6.22 4.09 -3.77
C ALA A 101 7.51 4.83 -4.11
N LEU A 102 8.64 4.12 -4.20
CA LEU A 102 9.94 4.72 -4.56
C LEU A 102 9.93 5.32 -5.97
N ASP A 103 9.44 4.59 -6.96
CA ASP A 103 9.45 5.03 -8.36
C ASP A 103 8.55 6.25 -8.61
N HIS A 104 7.50 6.41 -7.82
CA HIS A 104 6.59 7.54 -7.93
C HIS A 104 6.86 8.65 -6.90
N ASP A 105 7.97 8.54 -6.15
CA ASP A 105 8.36 9.49 -5.10
C ASP A 105 7.24 9.74 -4.08
N LEU A 106 6.59 8.66 -3.64
CA LEU A 106 5.46 8.71 -2.71
C LEU A 106 5.90 8.35 -1.29
N THR A 107 5.20 8.91 -0.31
CA THR A 107 5.29 8.44 1.07
C THR A 107 4.35 7.25 1.25
N LEU A 108 4.89 6.12 1.68
CA LEU A 108 4.10 4.93 2.00
C LEU A 108 3.43 5.12 3.36
N VAL A 109 2.11 4.96 3.41
CA VAL A 109 1.33 4.99 4.64
C VAL A 109 0.97 3.58 5.03
N THR A 110 1.46 3.13 6.19
CA THR A 110 1.28 1.76 6.66
C THR A 110 1.38 1.70 8.18
N HIS A 111 0.73 0.74 8.81
CA HIS A 111 0.94 0.45 10.24
C HIS A 111 2.23 -0.33 10.48
N ASN A 112 2.80 -0.92 9.44
CA ASN A 112 4.01 -1.76 9.53
C ASN A 112 5.29 -0.97 9.25
N THR A 113 5.44 0.18 9.89
CA THR A 113 6.54 1.13 9.63
C THR A 113 7.91 0.52 9.86
N ARG A 114 8.06 -0.28 10.92
CA ARG A 114 9.34 -0.94 11.26
C ARG A 114 9.83 -1.85 10.14
N HIS A 115 8.91 -2.57 9.51
CA HIS A 115 9.19 -3.50 8.42
C HIS A 115 9.72 -2.77 7.18
N PHE A 116 9.02 -1.70 6.79
CA PHE A 116 9.37 -0.90 5.62
C PHE A 116 10.57 0.04 5.85
N ALA A 117 10.90 0.37 7.11
CA ALA A 117 12.07 1.20 7.44
C ALA A 117 13.40 0.57 7.01
N ARG A 118 13.43 -0.73 6.74
CA ARG A 118 14.61 -1.44 6.23
C ARG A 118 14.95 -1.10 4.78
N ILE A 119 14.01 -0.49 4.05
CA ILE A 119 14.16 -0.19 2.62
C ILE A 119 14.78 1.19 2.45
N PRO A 120 16.00 1.28 1.87
CA PRO A 120 16.68 2.56 1.72
C PRO A 120 15.90 3.53 0.84
N GLY A 121 15.80 4.79 1.29
CA GLY A 121 15.17 5.87 0.53
C GLY A 121 13.65 5.91 0.60
N LEU A 122 13.01 4.92 1.18
CA LEU A 122 11.54 4.89 1.31
C LEU A 122 11.09 5.78 2.47
N ARG A 123 10.20 6.72 2.17
CA ARG A 123 9.52 7.50 3.22
C ARG A 123 8.30 6.75 3.69
N VAL A 124 8.15 6.61 4.99
CA VAL A 124 7.09 5.83 5.62
C VAL A 124 6.41 6.64 6.71
N GLU A 125 5.09 6.60 6.74
CA GLU A 125 4.26 7.20 7.79
C GLU A 125 3.22 6.20 8.29
N ASP A 126 2.80 6.37 9.53
CA ASP A 126 1.64 5.69 10.12
C ASP A 126 0.53 6.71 10.37
N TRP A 127 -0.71 6.30 10.08
CA TRP A 127 -1.89 7.16 10.25
C TRP A 127 -2.86 6.63 11.30
#